data_288baa7ddfea60b3abdfa87cf0cf3b9a
#
_entry.id   288baa7ddfea60b3abdfa87cf0cf3b9a
#
_cell.length_a   1.000
_cell.length_b   1.000
_cell.length_c   1.000
_cell.angle_alpha   90.00
_cell.angle_beta   90.00
_cell.angle_gamma   90.00
#
_symmetry.space_group_name_H-M   'P 1'
#
loop_
_entity.id
_entity.type
_entity.pdbx_description
1 polymer ?
#
loop_
_entity_poly.entity_id
_entity_poly.type
_entity_poly.pdbx_seq_one_letter_code
_entity_poly.pdbx_strand_id
1 'polypeptide(L)'
;DYTGTYTADYENFSDTEYLFGGTSIKREAGKELSIDCALEITEGTAKVFWISGSDEEVTLIETPGTYSDTITLPDGGNYIGIECEDFTGNIEMNIE
;
A
#
# COMPACT_ATOMS: atom_id res chain seq x y z
N ASP A 1 -4.84 -6.72 -9.77
CA ASP A 1 -6.13 -6.75 -9.11
C ASP A 1 -6.17 -5.77 -7.95
N TYR A 2 -7.36 -5.22 -7.69
CA TYR A 2 -7.53 -4.25 -6.61
C TYR A 2 -7.79 -4.90 -5.26
N THR A 3 -8.25 -6.13 -5.26
CA THR A 3 -8.66 -6.79 -4.03
C THR A 3 -7.84 -8.05 -3.79
N GLY A 4 -7.75 -8.43 -2.54
CA GLY A 4 -7.05 -9.63 -2.14
C GLY A 4 -6.19 -9.42 -0.91
N THR A 5 -5.40 -10.43 -0.61
CA THR A 5 -4.49 -10.43 0.53
C THR A 5 -3.05 -10.47 0.03
N TYR A 6 -2.23 -9.61 0.59
CA TYR A 6 -0.80 -9.57 0.31
C TYR A 6 -0.02 -9.77 1.61
N THR A 7 0.89 -10.71 1.62
CA THR A 7 1.79 -10.92 2.76
C THR A 7 3.20 -11.07 2.25
N ALA A 8 4.15 -10.45 2.92
CA ALA A 8 5.56 -10.54 2.55
C ALA A 8 6.47 -10.30 3.74
N ASP A 9 7.61 -10.98 3.72
CA ASP A 9 8.70 -10.75 4.65
C ASP A 9 9.82 -10.04 3.91
N TYR A 10 10.48 -9.13 4.58
CA TYR A 10 11.58 -8.34 4.00
C TYR A 10 12.81 -8.44 4.88
N GLU A 11 13.97 -8.43 4.25
CA GLU A 11 15.26 -8.44 4.94
C GLU A 11 16.21 -7.49 4.23
N ASN A 12 16.63 -6.44 4.93
CA ASN A 12 17.53 -5.40 4.40
C ASN A 12 17.09 -4.87 3.03
N PHE A 13 15.82 -4.62 2.90
CA PHE A 13 15.24 -4.22 1.62
C PHE A 13 15.19 -2.69 1.50
N SER A 14 15.72 -2.18 0.39
CA SER A 14 15.71 -0.74 0.08
C SER A 14 15.22 -0.58 -1.36
N ASP A 15 13.93 -0.34 -1.51
CA ASP A 15 13.31 -0.09 -2.80
C ASP A 15 11.84 0.24 -2.60
N THR A 16 11.15 0.48 -3.71
CA THR A 16 9.72 0.71 -3.73
C THR A 16 9.05 -0.39 -4.51
N GLU A 17 8.01 -0.98 -3.95
CA GLU A 17 7.22 -2.00 -4.62
C GLU A 17 5.78 -1.57 -4.70
N TYR A 18 5.13 -1.86 -5.83
CA TYR A 18 3.71 -1.62 -6.01
C TYR A 18 2.97 -2.94 -5.77
N LEU A 19 2.12 -2.95 -4.76
CA LEU A 19 1.48 -4.17 -4.27
C LEU A 19 0.13 -4.42 -4.92
N PHE A 20 -0.66 -3.38 -5.10
CA PHE A 20 -1.99 -3.46 -5.68
C PHE A 20 -2.23 -2.33 -6.66
N GLY A 21 -3.11 -2.58 -7.62
CA GLY A 21 -3.52 -1.57 -8.58
C GLY A 21 -2.83 -1.72 -9.92
N GLY A 22 -2.85 -0.67 -10.69
CA GLY A 22 -2.20 -0.62 -11.98
C GLY A 22 -2.99 0.17 -13.01
N THR A 23 -2.33 0.49 -14.12
CA THR A 23 -2.95 1.24 -15.20
C THR A 23 -3.95 0.41 -15.99
N SER A 24 -3.80 -0.90 -15.94
CA SER A 24 -4.70 -1.81 -16.65
C SER A 24 -6.04 -1.98 -15.94
N ILE A 25 -6.14 -1.53 -14.71
CA ILE A 25 -7.34 -1.66 -13.91
C ILE A 25 -7.86 -0.26 -13.63
N LYS A 26 -8.92 0.11 -14.34
CA LYS A 26 -9.56 1.40 -14.15
C LYS A 26 -10.80 1.23 -13.30
N ARG A 27 -11.05 2.17 -12.43
CA ARG A 27 -12.24 2.21 -11.63
C ARG A 27 -12.96 3.52 -11.86
N GLU A 28 -14.28 3.46 -11.73
CA GLU A 28 -15.09 4.66 -11.78
C GLU A 28 -14.81 5.50 -10.54
N ALA A 29 -14.82 6.81 -10.71
CA ALA A 29 -14.65 7.74 -9.61
C ALA A 29 -15.70 7.48 -8.53
N GLY A 30 -15.28 7.59 -7.26
CA GLY A 30 -16.17 7.35 -6.13
C GLY A 30 -16.22 5.90 -5.65
N LYS A 31 -15.48 5.01 -6.30
CA LYS A 31 -15.41 3.62 -5.86
C LYS A 31 -14.61 3.55 -4.56
N GLU A 32 -15.12 2.80 -3.60
CA GLU A 32 -14.48 2.66 -2.30
C GLU A 32 -13.69 1.36 -2.18
N LEU A 33 -12.55 1.45 -1.48
CA LEU A 33 -11.73 0.29 -1.11
C LEU A 33 -11.53 0.29 0.39
N SER A 34 -11.78 -0.85 1.02
CA SER A 34 -11.48 -1.05 2.43
C SER A 34 -10.10 -1.67 2.55
N ILE A 35 -9.22 -1.05 3.33
CA ILE A 35 -7.84 -1.48 3.50
C ILE A 35 -7.60 -1.83 4.96
N ASP A 36 -7.09 -3.04 5.20
CA ASP A 36 -6.60 -3.46 6.51
C ASP A 36 -5.14 -3.82 6.34
N CYS A 37 -4.28 -3.22 7.12
CA CYS A 37 -2.83 -3.43 7.00
C CYS A 37 -2.20 -3.62 8.37
N ALA A 38 -1.31 -4.60 8.49
CA ALA A 38 -0.48 -4.79 9.67
C ALA A 38 0.98 -4.70 9.23
N LEU A 39 1.73 -3.81 9.84
CA LEU A 39 3.13 -3.56 9.51
C LEU A 39 4.01 -3.82 10.71
N GLU A 40 5.02 -4.66 10.54
CA GLU A 40 6.00 -4.94 11.59
C GLU A 40 7.38 -4.55 11.08
N ILE A 41 8.06 -3.71 11.86
CA ILE A 41 9.39 -3.22 11.50
C ILE A 41 10.36 -3.63 12.61
N THR A 42 11.37 -4.45 12.27
CA THR A 42 12.44 -4.78 13.19
C THR A 42 13.67 -3.94 12.95
N GLU A 43 13.91 -3.53 11.70
CA GLU A 43 15.01 -2.64 11.34
C GLU A 43 14.59 -1.77 10.16
N GLY A 44 15.16 -0.57 10.06
CA GLY A 44 14.94 0.32 8.94
C GLY A 44 13.60 1.00 8.96
N THR A 45 13.15 1.40 7.77
CA THR A 45 11.87 2.10 7.61
C THR A 45 11.05 1.49 6.48
N ALA A 46 9.74 1.58 6.61
CA ALA A 46 8.81 1.18 5.57
C ALA A 46 7.62 2.12 5.61
N LYS A 47 7.17 2.54 4.43
CA LYS A 47 6.02 3.43 4.29
C LYS A 47 5.07 2.83 3.27
N VAL A 48 3.84 2.56 3.70
CA VAL A 48 2.78 2.12 2.79
C VAL A 48 2.05 3.36 2.30
N PHE A 49 1.88 3.47 1.00
CA PHE A 49 1.31 4.66 0.38
C PHE A 49 0.27 4.31 -0.68
N TRP A 50 -0.54 5.30 -1.01
CA TRP A 50 -1.47 5.24 -2.10
C TRP A 50 -1.19 6.42 -3.03
N ILE A 51 -1.13 6.16 -4.33
CA ILE A 51 -0.96 7.20 -5.32
C ILE A 51 -1.99 7.02 -6.43
N SER A 52 -2.57 8.12 -6.87
CA SER A 52 -3.57 8.12 -7.92
C SER A 52 -3.11 9.01 -9.06
N GLY A 53 -2.88 8.38 -10.23
CA GLY A 53 -2.45 9.09 -11.42
C GLY A 53 -1.17 9.87 -11.19
N SER A 54 -1.21 11.18 -11.43
CA SER A 54 -0.09 12.08 -11.20
C SER A 54 -0.19 12.86 -9.89
N ASP A 55 -1.16 12.52 -9.06
CA ASP A 55 -1.34 13.18 -7.77
C ASP A 55 -0.23 12.81 -6.79
N GLU A 56 -0.08 13.58 -5.73
CA GLU A 56 0.90 13.28 -4.71
C GLU A 56 0.51 12.01 -3.94
N GLU A 57 1.52 11.25 -3.52
CA GLU A 57 1.26 10.05 -2.75
C GLU A 57 0.68 10.40 -1.37
N VAL A 58 -0.20 9.52 -0.90
CA VAL A 58 -0.80 9.63 0.42
C VAL A 58 -0.23 8.51 1.28
N THR A 59 0.41 8.87 2.40
CA THR A 59 0.94 7.88 3.32
C THR A 59 -0.20 7.25 4.11
N LEU A 60 -0.29 5.93 4.05
CA LEU A 60 -1.30 5.19 4.78
C LEU A 60 -0.79 4.76 6.16
N ILE A 61 0.40 4.18 6.21
CA ILE A 61 1.05 3.80 7.46
C ILE A 61 2.56 3.83 7.27
N GLU A 62 3.30 4.37 8.24
CA GLU A 62 4.77 4.40 8.20
C GLU A 62 5.41 4.05 9.54
N THR A 63 4.59 3.62 10.51
CA THR A 63 5.06 3.17 11.82
C THR A 63 4.55 1.76 12.07
N PRO A 64 5.24 0.97 12.90
CA PRO A 64 4.75 -0.37 13.23
C PRO A 64 3.35 -0.31 13.85
N GLY A 65 2.50 -1.22 13.44
CA GLY A 65 1.14 -1.29 13.96
C GLY A 65 0.14 -1.70 12.90
N THR A 66 -1.11 -1.33 13.12
CA THR A 66 -2.20 -1.66 12.21
C THR A 66 -2.87 -0.40 11.68
N TYR A 67 -3.40 -0.52 10.47
CA TYR A 67 -4.12 0.55 9.81
C TYR A 67 -5.37 -0.03 9.16
N SER A 68 -6.49 0.62 9.37
CA SER A 68 -7.76 0.24 8.76
C SER A 68 -8.50 1.49 8.33
N ASP A 69 -8.86 1.55 7.08
CA ASP A 69 -9.63 2.68 6.56
C ASP A 69 -10.30 2.31 5.25
N THR A 70 -11.19 3.18 4.82
CA THR A 70 -11.84 3.07 3.52
C THR A 70 -11.46 4.30 2.72
N ILE A 71 -10.91 4.09 1.54
CA ILE A 71 -10.53 5.20 0.66
C ILE A 71 -11.46 5.23 -0.55
N THR A 72 -11.72 6.45 -1.04
CA THR A 72 -12.51 6.65 -2.24
C THR A 72 -11.56 6.93 -3.38
N LEU A 73 -11.61 6.09 -4.41
CA LEU A 73 -10.70 6.18 -5.53
C LEU A 73 -11.17 7.22 -6.54
N PRO A 74 -10.31 8.16 -6.95
CA PRO A 74 -10.61 9.00 -8.10
C PRO A 74 -10.52 8.20 -9.39
N ASP A 75 -11.00 8.78 -10.48
CA ASP A 75 -10.91 8.18 -11.79
C ASP A 75 -9.44 8.05 -12.21
N GLY A 76 -9.13 6.99 -12.94
CA GLY A 76 -7.79 6.75 -13.46
C GLY A 76 -7.07 5.61 -12.77
N GLY A 77 -5.75 5.57 -12.92
CA GLY A 77 -4.93 4.53 -12.32
C GLY A 77 -4.63 4.82 -10.86
N ASN A 78 -4.78 3.81 -10.02
CA ASN A 78 -4.51 3.89 -8.60
C ASN A 78 -3.56 2.78 -8.20
N TYR A 79 -2.60 3.11 -7.34
CA TYR A 79 -1.60 2.15 -6.86
C TYR A 79 -1.47 2.22 -5.35
N ILE A 80 -1.28 1.07 -4.74
CA ILE A 80 -0.89 0.98 -3.34
C ILE A 80 0.46 0.28 -3.33
N GLY A 81 1.43 0.89 -2.68
CA GLY A 81 2.78 0.37 -2.64
C GLY A 81 3.44 0.53 -1.30
N ILE A 82 4.67 0.05 -1.23
CA ILE A 82 5.51 0.17 -0.04
C ILE A 82 6.87 0.70 -0.46
N GLU A 83 7.37 1.69 0.28
CA GLU A 83 8.68 2.28 0.07
C GLU A 83 9.53 1.97 1.29
N CYS A 84 10.68 1.35 1.07
CA CYS A 84 11.50 0.81 2.14
C CYS A 84 12.93 1.32 2.09
N GLU A 85 13.53 1.46 3.27
CA GLU A 85 14.95 1.79 3.40
C GLU A 85 15.53 0.92 4.51
N ASP A 86 16.44 0.02 4.15
CA ASP A 86 17.08 -0.95 5.04
C ASP A 86 16.06 -1.72 5.90
N PHE A 87 14.92 -2.02 5.29
CA PHE A 87 13.78 -2.59 6.00
C PHE A 87 13.92 -4.08 6.24
N THR A 88 13.80 -4.47 7.50
CA THR A 88 13.61 -5.87 7.90
C THR A 88 12.33 -5.93 8.71
N GLY A 89 11.41 -6.77 8.29
CA GLY A 89 10.10 -6.90 8.93
C GLY A 89 9.12 -7.61 8.03
N ASN A 90 7.85 -7.35 8.25
CA ASN A 90 6.82 -7.97 7.42
C ASN A 90 5.60 -7.06 7.28
N ILE A 91 4.81 -7.36 6.26
CA ILE A 91 3.55 -6.68 6.01
C ILE A 91 2.48 -7.70 5.70
N GLU A 92 1.29 -7.45 6.20
CA GLU A 92 0.08 -8.18 5.83
C GLU A 92 -0.96 -7.15 5.47
N MET A 93 -1.50 -7.25 4.27
CA MET A 93 -2.48 -6.29 3.77
C MET A 93 -3.65 -7.03 3.15
N ASN A 94 -4.85 -6.60 3.51
CA ASN A 94 -6.08 -7.13 2.93
C ASN A 94 -6.88 -5.96 2.38
N ILE A 95 -7.29 -6.09 1.12
CA ILE A 95 -8.05 -5.04 0.41
C ILE A 95 -9.34 -5.65 -0.13
N GLU A 96 -10.44 -5.02 0.22
CA GLU A 96 -11.76 -5.45 -0.23
C GLU A 96 -12.50 -4.35 -0.98
#